data_c16c3e61b710dd881a3b0c795390ed29
#
_entry.id   c16c3e61b710dd881a3b0c795390ed29
#
_cell.length_a   1.000
_cell.length_b   1.000
_cell.length_c   1.000
_cell.angle_alpha   90.00
_cell.angle_beta   90.00
_cell.angle_gamma   90.00
#
_symmetry.space_group_name_H-M   'P 1'
#
loop_
_entity.id
_entity.type
_entity.pdbx_description
1 polymer ?
#
loop_
_entity_poly.entity_id
_entity_poly.type
_entity_poly.pdbx_seq_one_letter_code
_entity_poly.pdbx_strand_id
1 'polypeptide(L)'
;MSFWQRLWNGAQPPSPRAAIQPDGGGVIIRTPQQLEEAMRGGMASAAGVSVTPANAMRAAAVYASVRILASAVATMPLHVKRRVNDREREDLSGHPLSVVLRRRPNSWQTPSQFRRMMQAHLLLRGNAYALIVRSRGQVLQVVPLHPDRVECVQANDLSLRYTYARQD
;
A
#
# COMPACT_ATOMS: atom_id res chain seq x y z
N MET A 1 37.95 -37.92 -23.31
CA MET A 1 37.34 -36.62 -23.12
C MET A 1 37.05 -36.01 -24.48
N SER A 2 35.76 -35.85 -24.80
CA SER A 2 35.27 -35.38 -26.10
C SER A 2 35.62 -33.91 -26.35
N PHE A 3 35.95 -33.57 -27.59
CA PHE A 3 36.24 -32.18 -28.07
C PHE A 3 35.14 -31.19 -27.63
N TRP A 4 33.88 -31.63 -27.53
CA TRP A 4 32.76 -30.83 -27.11
C TRP A 4 32.75 -30.48 -25.62
N GLN A 5 33.36 -31.29 -24.74
CA GLN A 5 33.47 -30.97 -23.31
C GLN A 5 34.49 -29.84 -23.04
N ARG A 6 35.50 -29.65 -23.93
CA ARG A 6 36.47 -28.56 -23.78
C ARG A 6 35.91 -27.21 -24.22
N LEU A 7 34.96 -27.19 -25.15
CA LEU A 7 34.26 -25.98 -25.59
C LEU A 7 33.29 -25.47 -24.55
N TRP A 8 32.65 -26.37 -23.77
CA TRP A 8 31.71 -26.02 -22.77
C TRP A 8 32.33 -25.52 -21.45
N ASN A 9 33.51 -26.03 -21.09
CA ASN A 9 34.25 -25.63 -19.89
C ASN A 9 35.08 -24.33 -20.04
N GLY A 10 35.18 -23.79 -21.25
CA GLY A 10 35.97 -22.56 -21.51
C GLY A 10 35.20 -21.25 -21.54
N ALA A 11 33.86 -21.31 -21.60
CA ALA A 11 33.03 -20.12 -21.58
C ALA A 11 32.32 -20.00 -20.22
N GLN A 12 33.04 -19.57 -19.21
CA GLN A 12 32.33 -18.95 -18.09
C GLN A 12 31.58 -17.75 -18.66
N PRO A 13 30.25 -17.68 -18.44
CA PRO A 13 29.54 -16.45 -18.77
C PRO A 13 30.28 -15.30 -18.07
N PRO A 14 30.49 -14.16 -18.75
CA PRO A 14 31.09 -13.03 -18.07
C PRO A 14 30.32 -12.78 -16.78
N SER A 15 31.05 -12.80 -15.67
CA SER A 15 30.47 -12.38 -14.38
C SER A 15 29.74 -11.06 -14.66
N PRO A 16 28.46 -10.91 -14.23
CA PRO A 16 27.76 -9.67 -14.45
C PRO A 16 28.67 -8.55 -13.93
N ARG A 17 29.16 -7.71 -14.85
CA ARG A 17 29.99 -6.55 -14.50
C ARG A 17 29.22 -5.84 -13.40
N ALA A 18 29.90 -5.66 -12.28
CA ALA A 18 29.40 -4.96 -11.13
C ALA A 18 28.67 -3.71 -11.61
N ALA A 19 27.38 -3.66 -11.35
CA ALA A 19 26.65 -2.42 -11.47
C ALA A 19 27.44 -1.39 -10.65
N ILE A 20 27.65 -0.24 -11.25
CA ILE A 20 28.36 0.91 -10.68
C ILE A 20 27.98 1.00 -9.21
N GLN A 21 28.95 0.78 -8.31
CA GLN A 21 28.79 1.16 -6.91
C GLN A 21 28.71 2.69 -6.93
N PRO A 22 27.58 3.29 -6.61
CA PRO A 22 27.60 4.69 -6.21
C PRO A 22 28.38 4.70 -4.88
N ASP A 23 29.36 5.58 -4.75
CA ASP A 23 30.16 5.82 -3.55
C ASP A 23 29.29 6.31 -2.38
N GLY A 24 28.37 5.51 -1.93
CA GLY A 24 27.37 5.84 -0.91
C GLY A 24 26.48 4.64 -0.57
N GLY A 25 27.06 3.58 0.01
CA GLY A 25 26.33 2.58 0.81
C GLY A 25 25.05 1.97 0.23
N GLY A 26 24.88 1.96 -1.10
CA GLY A 26 23.69 1.40 -1.73
C GLY A 26 23.62 -0.12 -1.59
N VAL A 27 22.48 -0.67 -1.21
CA VAL A 27 22.24 -2.10 -1.20
C VAL A 27 22.13 -2.62 -2.63
N ILE A 28 23.05 -3.50 -3.05
CA ILE A 28 22.99 -4.15 -4.36
C ILE A 28 21.94 -5.25 -4.30
N ILE A 29 20.81 -5.02 -4.93
CA ILE A 29 19.73 -6.00 -5.06
C ILE A 29 20.06 -6.92 -6.24
N ARG A 30 20.27 -8.20 -5.97
CA ARG A 30 20.62 -9.23 -6.96
C ARG A 30 19.50 -10.24 -7.20
N THR A 31 18.52 -10.33 -6.31
CA THR A 31 17.43 -11.30 -6.40
C THR A 31 16.08 -10.60 -6.23
N PRO A 32 14.98 -11.15 -6.80
CA PRO A 32 13.63 -10.64 -6.58
C PRO A 32 13.24 -10.58 -5.10
N GLN A 33 13.71 -11.55 -4.30
CA GLN A 33 13.45 -11.58 -2.85
C GLN A 33 14.11 -10.41 -2.13
N GLN A 34 15.36 -10.07 -2.49
CA GLN A 34 16.05 -8.90 -1.93
C GLN A 34 15.36 -7.60 -2.33
N LEU A 35 14.80 -7.53 -3.53
CA LEU A 35 14.00 -6.39 -3.95
C LEU A 35 12.74 -6.26 -3.11
N GLU A 36 12.05 -7.36 -2.87
CA GLU A 36 10.85 -7.39 -2.04
C GLU A 36 11.15 -7.00 -0.58
N GLU A 37 12.22 -7.53 0.01
CA GLU A 37 12.69 -7.16 1.35
C GLU A 37 13.09 -5.68 1.42
N ALA A 38 13.79 -5.16 0.42
CA ALA A 38 14.16 -3.75 0.34
C ALA A 38 12.93 -2.84 0.23
N MET A 39 11.92 -3.25 -0.54
CA MET A 39 10.65 -2.52 -0.67
C MET A 39 9.80 -2.60 0.62
N ARG A 40 9.83 -3.72 1.33
CA ARG A 40 9.13 -3.88 2.63
C ARG A 40 9.89 -3.23 3.80
N GLY A 41 11.20 -3.38 3.84
CA GLY A 41 12.06 -2.90 4.93
C GLY A 41 12.50 -1.45 4.84
N GLY A 42 12.26 -0.81 3.70
CA GLY A 42 12.81 0.50 3.37
C GLY A 42 14.25 0.41 2.86
N MET A 43 14.55 1.12 1.80
CA MET A 43 15.92 1.20 1.27
C MET A 43 16.80 1.99 2.24
N ALA A 44 18.03 1.52 2.46
CA ALA A 44 19.02 2.31 3.18
C ALA A 44 19.26 3.62 2.41
N SER A 45 19.15 4.74 3.10
CA SER A 45 19.50 6.04 2.55
C SER A 45 21.02 6.15 2.35
N ALA A 46 21.48 7.14 1.60
CA ALA A 46 22.92 7.45 1.45
C ALA A 46 23.63 7.63 2.81
N ALA A 47 22.89 7.95 3.88
CA ALA A 47 23.41 8.03 5.26
C ALA A 47 23.44 6.68 5.98
N GLY A 48 23.19 5.54 5.30
CA GLY A 48 23.20 4.19 5.91
C GLY A 48 22.01 3.87 6.80
N VAL A 49 21.02 4.75 6.88
CA VAL A 49 19.80 4.55 7.71
C VAL A 49 18.68 3.96 6.84
N SER A 50 18.12 2.84 7.26
CA SER A 50 16.94 2.25 6.64
C SER A 50 15.72 3.16 6.86
N VAL A 51 15.11 3.63 5.77
CA VAL A 51 13.91 4.48 5.82
C VAL A 51 12.67 3.59 5.86
N THR A 52 12.04 3.52 7.02
CA THR A 52 10.75 2.87 7.24
C THR A 52 9.67 3.91 7.50
N PRO A 53 8.37 3.61 7.30
CA PRO A 53 7.29 4.53 7.64
C PRO A 53 7.35 5.03 9.09
N ALA A 54 7.74 4.17 10.03
CA ALA A 54 7.89 4.52 11.44
C ALA A 54 9.05 5.50 11.68
N ASN A 55 10.20 5.28 11.01
CA ASN A 55 11.35 6.19 11.10
C ASN A 55 11.10 7.50 10.34
N ALA A 56 10.46 7.43 9.18
CA ALA A 56 10.09 8.61 8.39
C ALA A 56 9.20 9.58 9.20
N MET A 57 8.27 9.06 9.99
CA MET A 57 7.37 9.87 10.82
C MET A 57 8.09 10.59 11.99
N ARG A 58 9.34 10.26 12.31
CA ARG A 58 10.17 11.00 13.28
C ARG A 58 10.72 12.29 12.69
N ALA A 59 10.81 12.41 11.38
CA ALA A 59 11.19 13.67 10.72
C ALA A 59 10.01 14.64 10.76
N ALA A 60 10.20 15.79 11.38
CA ALA A 60 9.14 16.80 11.59
C ALA A 60 8.48 17.24 10.27
N ALA A 61 9.26 17.39 9.20
CA ALA A 61 8.75 17.77 7.88
C ALA A 61 7.83 16.69 7.29
N VAL A 62 8.20 15.41 7.40
CA VAL A 62 7.39 14.28 6.92
C VAL A 62 6.09 14.19 7.73
N TYR A 63 6.20 14.26 9.05
CA TYR A 63 5.04 14.25 9.93
C TYR A 63 4.06 15.39 9.61
N ALA A 64 4.57 16.61 9.45
CA ALA A 64 3.76 17.77 9.10
C ALA A 64 3.06 17.59 7.75
N SER A 65 3.78 17.12 6.73
CA SER A 65 3.24 16.89 5.39
C SER A 65 2.13 15.83 5.39
N VAL A 66 2.36 14.67 6.03
CA VAL A 66 1.36 13.61 6.16
C VAL A 66 0.13 14.10 6.91
N ARG A 67 0.33 14.85 8.02
CA ARG A 67 -0.75 15.41 8.82
C ARG A 67 -1.61 16.39 8.02
N ILE A 68 -1.00 17.30 7.27
CA ILE A 68 -1.70 18.31 6.46
C ILE A 68 -2.52 17.61 5.36
N LEU A 69 -1.89 16.74 4.57
CA LEU A 69 -2.55 16.05 3.47
C LEU A 69 -3.69 15.13 3.96
N ALA A 70 -3.44 14.35 5.02
CA ALA A 70 -4.46 13.49 5.59
C ALA A 70 -5.63 14.27 6.19
N SER A 71 -5.37 15.44 6.79
CA SER A 71 -6.42 16.30 7.33
C SER A 71 -7.22 17.00 6.24
N ALA A 72 -6.59 17.43 5.15
CA ALA A 72 -7.28 18.02 4.00
C ALA A 72 -8.29 17.04 3.39
N VAL A 73 -7.88 15.78 3.15
CA VAL A 73 -8.78 14.74 2.64
C VAL A 73 -9.88 14.39 3.67
N ALA A 74 -9.54 14.39 4.96
CA ALA A 74 -10.50 14.05 6.02
C ALA A 74 -11.67 15.04 6.13
N THR A 75 -11.47 16.29 5.73
CA THR A 75 -12.52 17.33 5.76
C THR A 75 -13.49 17.25 4.59
N MET A 76 -13.10 16.61 3.48
CA MET A 76 -13.95 16.49 2.30
C MET A 76 -15.14 15.55 2.56
N PRO A 77 -16.38 15.98 2.34
CA PRO A 77 -17.54 15.10 2.51
C PRO A 77 -17.61 14.08 1.35
N LEU A 78 -17.94 12.83 1.68
CA LEU A 78 -18.23 11.80 0.69
C LEU A 78 -19.73 11.72 0.45
N HIS A 79 -20.14 11.80 -0.82
CA HIS A 79 -21.53 11.69 -1.24
C HIS A 79 -21.73 10.42 -2.07
N VAL A 80 -22.81 9.71 -1.81
CA VAL A 80 -23.24 8.60 -2.65
C VAL A 80 -24.13 9.18 -3.76
N LYS A 81 -23.72 8.95 -5.00
CA LYS A 81 -24.44 9.45 -6.17
C LYS A 81 -24.86 8.30 -7.08
N ARG A 82 -26.06 8.38 -7.65
CA ARG A 82 -26.54 7.51 -8.71
C ARG A 82 -26.29 8.19 -10.04
N ARG A 83 -25.71 7.48 -11.00
CA ARG A 83 -25.60 7.94 -12.38
C ARG A 83 -26.95 7.75 -13.04
N VAL A 84 -27.58 8.84 -13.44
CA VAL A 84 -28.85 8.85 -14.20
C VAL A 84 -28.55 8.72 -15.68
N ASN A 85 -27.62 9.55 -16.17
CA ASN A 85 -27.11 9.51 -17.52
C ASN A 85 -25.62 9.94 -17.55
N ASP A 86 -25.01 10.11 -18.74
CA ASP A 86 -23.59 10.44 -18.86
C ASP A 86 -23.20 11.79 -18.26
N ARG A 87 -24.12 12.73 -18.15
CA ARG A 87 -23.88 14.10 -17.67
C ARG A 87 -24.50 14.37 -16.29
N GLU A 88 -25.46 13.55 -15.87
CA GLU A 88 -26.27 13.81 -14.68
C GLU A 88 -26.03 12.74 -13.60
N ARG A 89 -25.85 13.22 -12.37
CA ARG A 89 -25.70 12.40 -11.16
C ARG A 89 -26.60 12.94 -10.07
N GLU A 90 -27.46 12.09 -9.53
CA GLU A 90 -28.38 12.39 -8.45
C GLU A 90 -27.80 11.98 -7.10
N ASP A 91 -27.97 12.82 -6.07
CA ASP A 91 -27.53 12.51 -4.70
C ASP A 91 -28.47 11.50 -4.04
N LEU A 92 -27.93 10.37 -3.60
CA LEU A 92 -28.64 9.33 -2.85
C LEU A 92 -28.36 9.46 -1.35
N SER A 93 -28.83 10.55 -0.73
CA SER A 93 -28.66 10.79 0.70
C SER A 93 -29.35 9.76 1.59
N GLY A 94 -30.45 9.15 1.13
CA GLY A 94 -31.20 8.09 1.82
C GLY A 94 -30.59 6.69 1.68
N HIS A 95 -29.55 6.50 0.87
CA HIS A 95 -28.92 5.19 0.71
C HIS A 95 -28.17 4.75 1.98
N PRO A 96 -28.29 3.48 2.44
CA PRO A 96 -27.61 2.99 3.66
C PRO A 96 -26.11 3.28 3.68
N LEU A 97 -25.43 3.15 2.55
CA LEU A 97 -24.00 3.47 2.42
C LEU A 97 -23.69 4.95 2.72
N SER A 98 -24.65 5.87 2.49
CA SER A 98 -24.48 7.28 2.83
C SER A 98 -24.33 7.49 4.34
N VAL A 99 -25.05 6.71 5.16
CA VAL A 99 -24.90 6.73 6.62
C VAL A 99 -23.52 6.27 7.04
N VAL A 100 -23.03 5.16 6.47
CA VAL A 100 -21.70 4.60 6.77
C VAL A 100 -20.61 5.61 6.42
N LEU A 101 -20.65 6.22 5.23
CA LEU A 101 -19.58 7.11 4.76
C LEU A 101 -19.61 8.49 5.43
N ARG A 102 -20.79 8.99 5.81
CA ARG A 102 -20.96 10.37 6.29
C ARG A 102 -21.19 10.50 7.79
N ARG A 103 -21.75 9.49 8.44
CA ARG A 103 -22.10 9.56 9.87
C ARG A 103 -21.29 8.59 10.72
N ARG A 104 -21.19 7.31 10.34
CA ARG A 104 -20.59 6.30 11.19
C ARG A 104 -19.98 5.16 10.38
N PRO A 105 -18.70 5.24 10.00
CA PRO A 105 -18.04 4.18 9.22
C PRO A 105 -17.93 2.87 10.00
N ASN A 106 -17.70 2.95 11.32
CA ASN A 106 -17.64 1.82 12.25
C ASN A 106 -18.02 2.27 13.67
N SER A 107 -17.96 1.36 14.65
CA SER A 107 -18.41 1.61 16.03
C SER A 107 -17.51 2.59 16.82
N TRP A 108 -16.28 2.84 16.39
CA TRP A 108 -15.27 3.56 17.18
C TRP A 108 -14.63 4.77 16.46
N GLN A 109 -14.95 5.01 15.18
CA GLN A 109 -14.40 6.13 14.42
C GLN A 109 -15.48 7.07 13.89
N THR A 110 -15.17 8.35 13.89
CA THR A 110 -15.89 9.34 13.07
C THR A 110 -15.48 9.23 11.60
N PRO A 111 -16.29 9.72 10.66
CA PRO A 111 -15.94 9.72 9.23
C PRO A 111 -14.62 10.43 8.94
N SER A 112 -14.34 11.53 9.64
CA SER A 112 -13.09 12.28 9.49
C SER A 112 -11.87 11.48 9.97
N GLN A 113 -12.00 10.80 11.13
CA GLN A 113 -10.93 9.94 11.66
C GLN A 113 -10.65 8.77 10.72
N PHE A 114 -11.70 8.13 10.20
CA PHE A 114 -11.57 7.05 9.23
C PHE A 114 -10.83 7.51 7.97
N ARG A 115 -11.27 8.61 7.34
CA ARG A 115 -10.62 9.14 6.13
C ARG A 115 -9.18 9.58 6.38
N ARG A 116 -8.91 10.23 7.53
CA ARG A 116 -7.55 10.62 7.92
C ARG A 116 -6.64 9.41 8.05
N MET A 117 -7.10 8.33 8.69
CA MET A 117 -6.32 7.09 8.84
C MET A 117 -6.06 6.44 7.49
N MET A 118 -7.09 6.30 6.64
CA MET A 118 -6.93 5.72 5.30
C MET A 118 -5.94 6.53 4.45
N GLN A 119 -6.02 7.86 4.51
CA GLN A 119 -5.09 8.71 3.77
C GLN A 119 -3.66 8.62 4.32
N ALA A 120 -3.48 8.53 5.63
CA ALA A 120 -2.16 8.31 6.22
C ALA A 120 -1.55 6.97 5.82
N HIS A 121 -2.35 5.89 5.78
CA HIS A 121 -1.90 4.59 5.27
C HIS A 121 -1.45 4.69 3.81
N LEU A 122 -2.23 5.36 2.97
CA LEU A 122 -1.91 5.56 1.56
C LEU A 122 -0.60 6.33 1.37
N LEU A 123 -0.40 7.42 2.12
CA LEU A 123 0.81 8.25 2.03
C LEU A 123 2.07 7.52 2.51
N LEU A 124 1.95 6.70 3.55
CA LEU A 124 3.08 6.02 4.17
C LEU A 124 3.41 4.65 3.58
N ARG A 125 2.40 3.98 2.99
CA ARG A 125 2.50 2.59 2.52
C ARG A 125 2.12 2.40 1.06
N GLY A 126 1.67 3.45 0.38
CA GLY A 126 1.18 3.37 -1.00
C GLY A 126 -0.21 2.73 -1.14
N ASN A 127 -0.68 2.01 -0.12
CA ASN A 127 -1.97 1.33 -0.12
C ASN A 127 -2.73 1.54 1.19
N ALA A 128 -4.05 1.54 1.11
CA ALA A 128 -4.93 1.59 2.27
C ALA A 128 -6.07 0.57 2.08
N TYR A 129 -6.29 -0.26 3.08
CA TYR A 129 -7.25 -1.36 3.04
C TYR A 129 -8.33 -1.19 4.08
N ALA A 130 -9.54 -1.60 3.74
CA ALA A 130 -10.64 -1.61 4.67
C ALA A 130 -11.51 -2.86 4.47
N LEU A 131 -11.90 -3.49 5.58
CA LEU A 131 -12.84 -4.60 5.60
C LEU A 131 -14.26 -4.04 5.50
N ILE A 132 -15.02 -4.52 4.52
CA ILE A 132 -16.42 -4.17 4.35
C ILE A 132 -17.27 -5.23 5.05
N VAL A 133 -17.90 -4.86 6.16
CA VAL A 133 -18.84 -5.72 6.88
C VAL A 133 -20.22 -5.55 6.25
N ARG A 134 -20.82 -6.66 5.83
CA ARG A 134 -22.14 -6.68 5.18
C ARG A 134 -23.12 -7.55 5.96
N SER A 135 -24.39 -7.16 5.94
CA SER A 135 -25.48 -8.00 6.36
C SER A 135 -26.67 -7.79 5.42
N ARG A 136 -27.33 -8.87 5.04
CA ARG A 136 -28.48 -8.84 4.11
C ARG A 136 -28.22 -8.03 2.85
N GLY A 137 -27.02 -8.14 2.27
CA GLY A 137 -26.62 -7.40 1.07
C GLY A 137 -26.24 -5.91 1.29
N GLN A 138 -26.49 -5.35 2.47
CA GLN A 138 -26.17 -3.96 2.79
C GLN A 138 -24.83 -3.83 3.51
N VAL A 139 -24.11 -2.74 3.23
CA VAL A 139 -22.87 -2.40 3.95
C VAL A 139 -23.25 -1.80 5.30
N LEU A 140 -22.84 -2.45 6.38
CA LEU A 140 -23.09 -1.99 7.76
C LEU A 140 -21.93 -1.16 8.30
N GLN A 141 -20.70 -1.58 8.03
CA GLN A 141 -19.51 -0.94 8.57
C GLN A 141 -18.35 -1.07 7.58
N VAL A 142 -17.41 -0.15 7.71
CA VAL A 142 -16.11 -0.18 7.01
C VAL A 142 -15.02 -0.04 8.07
N VAL A 143 -14.23 -1.09 8.25
CA VAL A 143 -13.19 -1.17 9.28
C VAL A 143 -11.81 -1.05 8.63
N PRO A 144 -10.99 -0.05 8.98
CA PRO A 144 -9.66 0.10 8.41
C PRO A 144 -8.76 -1.05 8.86
N LEU A 145 -7.99 -1.60 7.93
CA LEU A 145 -7.00 -2.63 8.17
C LEU A 145 -5.60 -2.02 8.14
N HIS A 146 -4.69 -2.56 8.97
CA HIS A 146 -3.30 -2.13 8.92
C HIS A 146 -2.64 -2.67 7.64
N PRO A 147 -2.04 -1.83 6.77
CA PRO A 147 -1.51 -2.27 5.49
C PRO A 147 -0.45 -3.37 5.59
N ASP A 148 0.41 -3.33 6.61
CA ASP A 148 1.47 -4.33 6.81
C ASP A 148 0.95 -5.74 7.16
N ARG A 149 -0.35 -5.86 7.47
CA ARG A 149 -1.02 -7.12 7.75
C ARG A 149 -1.85 -7.63 6.58
N VAL A 150 -1.90 -6.89 5.49
CA VAL A 150 -2.62 -7.28 4.29
C VAL A 150 -1.61 -7.76 3.27
N GLU A 151 -1.69 -9.03 2.94
CA GLU A 151 -0.94 -9.65 1.86
C GLU A 151 -1.81 -9.67 0.60
N CYS A 152 -1.25 -9.21 -0.51
CA CYS A 152 -1.90 -9.22 -1.82
C CYS A 152 -1.16 -10.20 -2.72
N VAL A 153 -1.82 -11.26 -3.12
CA VAL A 153 -1.26 -12.28 -4.01
C VAL A 153 -2.05 -12.30 -5.31
N GLN A 154 -1.35 -12.27 -6.43
CA GLN A 154 -1.96 -12.45 -7.74
C GLN A 154 -2.08 -13.94 -8.04
N ALA A 155 -3.29 -14.42 -8.30
CA ALA A 155 -3.56 -15.77 -8.72
C ALA A 155 -3.23 -15.99 -10.22
N ASN A 156 -3.17 -17.23 -10.67
CA ASN A 156 -2.85 -17.59 -12.06
C ASN A 156 -3.85 -17.03 -13.09
N ASP A 157 -5.07 -16.73 -12.67
CA ASP A 157 -6.12 -16.09 -13.47
C ASP A 157 -6.04 -14.56 -13.46
N LEU A 158 -4.92 -13.99 -12.98
CA LEU A 158 -4.67 -12.57 -12.80
C LEU A 158 -5.58 -11.88 -11.77
N SER A 159 -6.46 -12.62 -11.09
CA SER A 159 -7.25 -12.07 -9.99
C SER A 159 -6.36 -11.76 -8.77
N LEU A 160 -6.72 -10.72 -8.02
CA LEU A 160 -6.02 -10.34 -6.80
C LEU A 160 -6.74 -10.93 -5.58
N ARG A 161 -5.99 -11.66 -4.76
CA ARG A 161 -6.46 -12.19 -3.48
C ARG A 161 -5.80 -11.42 -2.35
N TYR A 162 -6.61 -10.95 -1.42
CA TYR A 162 -6.16 -10.22 -0.23
C TYR A 162 -6.35 -11.11 1.00
N THR A 163 -5.28 -11.32 1.74
CA THR A 163 -5.30 -12.07 3.00
C THR A 163 -4.91 -11.14 4.14
N TYR A 164 -5.66 -11.16 5.23
CA TYR A 164 -5.38 -10.36 6.42
C TYR A 164 -4.92 -11.26 7.56
N ALA A 165 -3.67 -11.06 8.02
CA ALA A 165 -3.13 -11.76 9.17
C ALA A 165 -3.68 -11.12 10.46
N ARG A 166 -4.58 -11.84 11.15
CA ARG A 166 -5.05 -11.48 12.48
C ARG A 166 -3.98 -11.90 13.49
N GLN A 167 -3.54 -10.97 14.35
CA GLN A 167 -2.80 -11.34 15.56
C GLN A 167 -3.83 -11.70 16.62
N ASP A 168 -3.70 -12.90 17.16
CA ASP A 168 -4.42 -13.34 18.35
C ASP A 168 -3.88 -12.63 19.59
#